data_132a52cef208e572c41dfe72bf4837bc
#
_entry.id   132a52cef208e572c41dfe72bf4837bc
#
_cell.length_a   1.000
_cell.length_b   1.000
_cell.length_c   1.000
_cell.angle_alpha   90.00
_cell.angle_beta   90.00
_cell.angle_gamma   90.00
#
_symmetry.space_group_name_H-M   'P 1'
#
loop_
_entity.id
_entity.type
_entity.pdbx_description
1 polymer ?
#
loop_
_entity_poly.entity_id
_entity_poly.type
_entity_poly.pdbx_seq_one_letter_code
_entity_poly.pdbx_strand_id
1 'polypeptide(L)'
;MKINNIEFDWTTFPTHYISRDKIKLIHHGYASPDRVIEVMIEAMDYVDPRFHLDLMLVPNHQHEYFDKLQAMTQTRKNVRILPPVPFEEIIPFTSQYDIGIFLCPPTTFNLANCLPNKFFEFIQARLMVAIGPSPEMARLVRQYNLGIIAKDFSPQEMAKSLNSLSKEQILQYKENVNKAAKILNAEKEGEKLLNIIEEVLE
;
A
#
# COMPACT_ATOMS: atom_id res chain seq x y z
N MET A 1 -2.77 9.80 -24.54
CA MET A 1 -2.07 10.95 -23.91
C MET A 1 -0.74 10.44 -23.44
N LYS A 2 0.37 10.73 -24.14
CA LYS A 2 1.70 10.26 -23.75
C LYS A 2 2.19 11.18 -22.64
N ILE A 3 2.15 10.69 -21.41
CA ILE A 3 2.86 11.31 -20.31
C ILE A 3 4.27 10.69 -20.33
N ASN A 4 5.23 11.51 -20.79
CA ASN A 4 6.66 11.19 -20.83
C ASN A 4 7.00 9.78 -21.30
N ASN A 5 7.52 9.63 -22.49
CA ASN A 5 8.03 8.46 -23.23
C ASN A 5 8.78 7.38 -22.41
N ILE A 6 8.27 6.98 -21.27
CA ILE A 6 8.75 5.80 -20.54
C ILE A 6 7.70 4.73 -20.76
N GLU A 7 7.92 3.90 -21.79
CA GLU A 7 7.28 2.58 -21.85
C GLU A 7 7.81 1.78 -20.65
N PHE A 8 7.02 1.73 -19.60
CA PHE A 8 7.26 0.78 -18.53
C PHE A 8 7.02 -0.63 -19.09
N ASP A 9 8.07 -1.37 -19.28
CA ASP A 9 7.97 -2.80 -19.57
C ASP A 9 7.53 -3.54 -18.30
N TRP A 10 6.22 -3.66 -18.15
CA TRP A 10 5.55 -4.35 -17.04
C TRP A 10 5.86 -5.86 -17.00
N THR A 11 6.50 -6.41 -18.05
CA THR A 11 6.88 -7.82 -18.12
C THR A 11 8.18 -8.12 -17.37
N THR A 12 8.99 -7.08 -17.10
CA THR A 12 10.31 -7.22 -16.49
C THR A 12 10.33 -6.98 -14.98
N PHE A 13 9.17 -6.70 -14.34
CA PHE A 13 9.13 -6.70 -12.88
C PHE A 13 9.47 -8.09 -12.37
N PRO A 14 10.59 -8.26 -11.69
CA PRO A 14 10.94 -9.56 -11.15
C PRO A 14 9.80 -10.00 -10.21
N THR A 15 9.23 -11.16 -10.49
CA THR A 15 8.46 -11.91 -9.50
C THR A 15 9.42 -12.15 -8.34
N HIS A 16 9.41 -11.25 -7.36
CA HIS A 16 10.40 -11.26 -6.30
C HIS A 16 10.21 -12.51 -5.47
N TYR A 17 11.16 -13.36 -5.61
CA TYR A 17 11.44 -14.47 -4.75
C TYR A 17 11.64 -13.92 -3.32
N ILE A 18 10.74 -14.24 -2.40
CA ILE A 18 10.92 -13.97 -0.96
C ILE A 18 11.98 -14.96 -0.47
N SER A 19 13.25 -14.69 -0.79
CA SER A 19 14.38 -15.53 -0.35
C SER A 19 14.88 -15.16 1.02
N ARG A 20 14.23 -14.16 1.69
CA ARG A 20 14.75 -13.52 2.87
C ARG A 20 13.99 -13.96 4.13
N ASP A 21 14.72 -14.04 5.24
CA ASP A 21 14.13 -14.21 6.57
C ASP A 21 13.33 -12.97 7.02
N LYS A 22 13.34 -11.90 6.21
CA LYS A 22 12.70 -10.63 6.48
C LYS A 22 11.65 -10.31 5.41
N ILE A 23 10.43 -10.05 5.84
CA ILE A 23 9.31 -9.59 5.03
C ILE A 23 9.25 -8.07 5.17
N LYS A 24 9.32 -7.37 4.03
CA LYS A 24 9.37 -5.90 3.99
C LYS A 24 7.99 -5.32 3.71
N LEU A 25 7.52 -4.48 4.62
CA LEU A 25 6.32 -3.67 4.44
C LEU A 25 6.68 -2.24 4.06
N ILE A 26 5.84 -1.60 3.25
CA ILE A 26 5.97 -0.18 2.89
C ILE A 26 4.63 0.54 3.06
N HIS A 27 4.68 1.73 3.63
CA HIS A 27 3.65 2.75 3.51
C HIS A 27 4.29 4.02 2.97
N HIS A 28 3.57 4.77 2.12
CA HIS A 28 4.09 6.04 1.61
C HIS A 28 3.00 7.11 1.53
N GLY A 29 3.42 8.36 1.53
CA GLY A 29 2.56 9.53 1.36
C GLY A 29 2.78 10.62 2.39
N TYR A 30 1.84 11.56 2.50
CA TYR A 30 1.94 12.67 3.43
C TYR A 30 1.81 12.23 4.89
N ALA A 31 2.71 12.75 5.73
CA ALA A 31 2.62 12.66 7.17
C ALA A 31 1.58 13.67 7.70
N SER A 32 0.32 13.26 7.74
CA SER A 32 -0.80 14.10 8.14
C SER A 32 -1.58 13.45 9.28
N PRO A 33 -1.99 14.19 10.33
CA PRO A 33 -2.68 13.63 11.49
C PRO A 33 -3.97 12.87 11.17
N ASP A 34 -4.69 13.28 10.12
CA ASP A 34 -5.91 12.59 9.66
C ASP A 34 -5.65 11.20 9.10
N ARG A 35 -4.40 10.86 8.79
CA ARG A 35 -3.99 9.53 8.31
C ARG A 35 -3.70 8.55 9.43
N VAL A 36 -3.55 9.01 10.67
CA VAL A 36 -3.32 8.21 11.88
C VAL A 36 -2.24 7.15 11.65
N ILE A 37 -1.07 7.59 11.12
CA ILE A 37 0.05 6.70 10.71
C ILE A 37 0.63 5.95 11.91
N GLU A 38 0.52 6.51 13.11
CA GLU A 38 0.95 5.89 14.36
C GLU A 38 0.38 4.49 14.57
N VAL A 39 -0.83 4.20 14.09
CA VAL A 39 -1.46 2.88 14.22
C VAL A 39 -0.65 1.80 13.49
N MET A 40 -0.06 2.13 12.33
CA MET A 40 0.83 1.21 11.61
C MET A 40 2.15 1.00 12.34
N ILE A 41 2.69 2.06 12.96
CA ILE A 41 3.91 1.97 13.78
C ILE A 41 3.65 1.10 15.01
N GLU A 42 2.53 1.30 15.70
CA GLU A 42 2.12 0.52 16.87
C GLU A 42 1.85 -0.95 16.53
N ALA A 43 1.32 -1.25 15.34
CA ALA A 43 1.12 -2.62 14.91
C ALA A 43 2.44 -3.42 14.88
N MET A 44 3.57 -2.74 14.63
CA MET A 44 4.88 -3.38 14.61
C MET A 44 5.40 -3.82 15.98
N ASP A 45 4.76 -3.43 17.07
CA ASP A 45 5.05 -3.92 18.43
C ASP A 45 4.49 -5.34 18.67
N TYR A 46 3.54 -5.78 17.82
CA TYR A 46 2.81 -7.05 17.97
C TYR A 46 3.11 -8.07 16.86
N VAL A 47 3.91 -7.70 15.85
CA VAL A 47 4.25 -8.60 14.74
C VAL A 47 5.46 -9.48 15.07
N ASP A 48 5.55 -10.60 14.37
CA ASP A 48 6.74 -11.46 14.40
C ASP A 48 7.99 -10.68 13.95
N PRO A 49 9.19 -10.99 14.49
CA PRO A 49 10.45 -10.29 14.17
C PRO A 49 10.83 -10.32 12.68
N ARG A 50 10.20 -11.19 11.88
CA ARG A 50 10.43 -11.26 10.43
C ARG A 50 9.87 -10.06 9.66
N PHE A 51 8.91 -9.29 10.24
CA PHE A 51 8.30 -8.13 9.59
C PHE A 51 9.06 -6.85 9.88
N HIS A 52 9.31 -6.06 8.83
CA HIS A 52 9.96 -4.76 8.89
C HIS A 52 9.13 -3.75 8.10
N LEU A 53 8.85 -2.59 8.70
CA LEU A 53 8.07 -1.52 8.09
C LEU A 53 8.97 -0.33 7.75
N ASP A 54 8.92 0.06 6.49
CA ASP A 54 9.47 1.32 6.02
C ASP A 54 8.31 2.30 5.74
N LEU A 55 8.44 3.51 6.25
CA LEU A 55 7.50 4.62 6.08
C LEU A 55 8.16 5.69 5.21
N MET A 56 7.86 5.72 3.91
CA MET A 56 8.34 6.75 3.00
C MET A 56 7.40 7.96 3.06
N LEU A 57 7.73 8.93 3.91
CA LEU A 57 6.84 10.02 4.27
C LEU A 57 7.30 11.37 3.72
N VAL A 58 6.33 12.12 3.21
CA VAL A 58 6.47 13.54 2.90
C VAL A 58 6.06 14.34 4.14
N PRO A 59 6.97 15.10 4.76
CA PRO A 59 6.59 15.97 5.87
C PRO A 59 5.52 16.98 5.44
N ASN A 60 4.50 17.17 6.27
CA ASN A 60 3.53 18.24 6.10
C ASN A 60 4.12 19.55 6.66
N HIS A 61 3.54 20.69 6.31
CA HIS A 61 3.90 22.00 6.85
C HIS A 61 3.82 22.10 8.39
N GLN A 62 3.05 21.23 9.01
CA GLN A 62 3.01 21.04 10.46
C GLN A 62 4.03 19.96 10.87
N HIS A 63 5.27 20.35 11.09
CA HIS A 63 6.38 19.43 11.42
C HIS A 63 6.13 18.61 12.71
N GLU A 64 5.34 19.10 13.65
CA GLU A 64 5.06 18.44 14.94
C GLU A 64 4.57 16.99 14.80
N TYR A 65 3.68 16.72 13.82
CA TYR A 65 3.19 15.36 13.60
C TYR A 65 4.28 14.44 13.04
N PHE A 66 5.08 14.94 12.12
CA PHE A 66 6.22 14.21 11.58
C PHE A 66 7.26 13.90 12.66
N ASP A 67 7.58 14.88 13.51
CA ASP A 67 8.52 14.73 14.64
C ASP A 67 8.01 13.68 15.65
N LYS A 68 6.69 13.67 15.92
CA LYS A 68 6.04 12.62 16.72
C LYS A 68 6.29 11.23 16.11
N LEU A 69 6.05 11.06 14.81
CA LEU A 69 6.28 9.79 14.13
C LEU A 69 7.76 9.38 14.18
N GLN A 70 8.69 10.33 13.98
CA GLN A 70 10.12 10.06 14.12
C GLN A 70 10.47 9.57 15.52
N ALA A 71 9.98 10.23 16.56
CA ALA A 71 10.21 9.81 17.95
C ALA A 71 9.69 8.39 18.21
N MET A 72 8.52 8.05 17.68
CA MET A 72 7.95 6.69 17.80
C MET A 72 8.81 5.62 17.13
N THR A 73 9.50 5.95 16.03
CA THR A 73 10.34 4.97 15.30
C THR A 73 11.70 4.75 15.95
N GLN A 74 12.23 5.73 16.69
CA GLN A 74 13.57 5.64 17.32
C GLN A 74 13.75 4.44 18.26
N THR A 75 12.67 4.01 18.92
CA THR A 75 12.69 2.88 19.86
C THR A 75 12.43 1.52 19.19
N ARG A 76 12.12 1.50 17.89
CA ARG A 76 11.70 0.29 17.16
C ARG A 76 12.72 -0.08 16.08
N LYS A 77 13.37 -1.23 16.23
CA LYS A 77 14.40 -1.71 15.29
C LYS A 77 13.83 -2.20 13.95
N ASN A 78 12.52 -2.48 13.92
CA ASN A 78 11.80 -3.02 12.77
C ASN A 78 10.95 -1.96 12.04
N VAL A 79 11.11 -0.67 12.38
CA VAL A 79 10.42 0.46 11.72
C VAL A 79 11.43 1.53 11.34
N ARG A 80 11.33 2.07 10.11
CA ARG A 80 12.17 3.19 9.64
C ARG A 80 11.32 4.21 8.91
N ILE A 81 11.70 5.48 9.03
CA ILE A 81 11.20 6.55 8.14
C ILE A 81 12.25 6.76 7.04
N LEU A 82 11.78 6.82 5.81
CA LEU A 82 12.57 7.07 4.62
C LEU A 82 12.20 8.43 4.02
N PRO A 83 13.15 9.12 3.37
CA PRO A 83 12.83 10.31 2.59
C PRO A 83 11.93 9.94 1.40
N PRO A 84 11.09 10.87 0.92
CA PRO A 84 10.28 10.65 -0.27
C PRO A 84 11.16 10.56 -1.52
N VAL A 85 10.69 9.79 -2.49
CA VAL A 85 11.24 9.77 -3.85
C VAL A 85 10.36 10.61 -4.80
N PRO A 86 10.85 11.02 -5.98
CA PRO A 86 10.04 11.62 -7.04
C PRO A 86 8.82 10.75 -7.38
N PHE A 87 7.75 11.40 -7.83
CA PHE A 87 6.46 10.72 -8.10
C PHE A 87 6.62 9.53 -9.06
N GLU A 88 7.37 9.71 -10.13
CA GLU A 88 7.66 8.69 -11.15
C GLU A 88 8.48 7.50 -10.61
N GLU A 89 9.18 7.68 -9.51
CA GLU A 89 9.99 6.65 -8.87
C GLU A 89 9.23 5.86 -7.78
N ILE A 90 8.02 6.29 -7.38
CA ILE A 90 7.26 5.64 -6.30
C ILE A 90 7.06 4.14 -6.60
N ILE A 91 6.55 3.81 -7.77
CA ILE A 91 6.28 2.41 -8.15
C ILE A 91 7.57 1.59 -8.28
N PRO A 92 8.61 2.04 -9.02
CA PRO A 92 9.89 1.34 -9.07
C PRO A 92 10.52 1.16 -7.69
N PHE A 93 10.51 2.19 -6.85
CA PHE A 93 11.07 2.10 -5.50
C PHE A 93 10.29 1.12 -4.62
N THR A 94 8.96 1.20 -4.61
CA THR A 94 8.14 0.34 -3.76
C THR A 94 8.12 -1.11 -4.23
N SER A 95 8.38 -1.41 -5.50
CA SER A 95 8.40 -2.78 -6.05
C SER A 95 9.41 -3.73 -5.37
N GLN A 96 10.40 -3.20 -4.66
CA GLN A 96 11.36 -3.98 -3.88
C GLN A 96 10.82 -4.49 -2.53
N TYR A 97 9.56 -4.19 -2.20
CA TYR A 97 8.88 -4.61 -0.98
C TYR A 97 7.96 -5.82 -1.23
N ASP A 98 7.48 -6.42 -0.16
CA ASP A 98 6.61 -7.58 -0.22
C ASP A 98 5.14 -7.18 -0.04
N ILE A 99 4.87 -6.24 0.88
CA ILE A 99 3.54 -5.86 1.31
C ILE A 99 3.40 -4.34 1.33
N GLY A 100 2.37 -3.81 0.67
CA GLY A 100 1.89 -2.44 0.85
C GLY A 100 0.89 -2.41 2.00
N ILE A 101 1.17 -1.63 3.06
CA ILE A 101 0.28 -1.53 4.22
C ILE A 101 -0.46 -0.19 4.23
N PHE A 102 -1.78 -0.26 4.46
CA PHE A 102 -2.63 0.91 4.65
C PHE A 102 -3.68 0.66 5.75
N LEU A 103 -3.33 1.04 6.97
CA LEU A 103 -4.22 0.97 8.13
C LEU A 103 -4.53 2.40 8.57
N CYS A 104 -5.57 2.98 7.98
CA CYS A 104 -5.99 4.35 8.23
C CYS A 104 -7.41 4.34 8.80
N PRO A 105 -7.57 4.49 10.13
CA PRO A 105 -8.89 4.62 10.73
C PRO A 105 -9.65 5.79 10.11
N PRO A 106 -10.89 5.61 9.64
CA PRO A 106 -11.62 6.66 8.97
C PRO A 106 -12.08 7.72 9.96
N THR A 107 -11.56 8.94 9.83
CA THR A 107 -11.98 10.11 10.60
C THR A 107 -13.07 10.91 9.90
N THR A 108 -13.33 10.64 8.62
CA THR A 108 -14.35 11.28 7.80
C THR A 108 -15.03 10.26 6.89
N PHE A 109 -16.23 10.60 6.38
CA PHE A 109 -16.94 9.79 5.39
C PHE A 109 -16.08 9.54 4.14
N ASN A 110 -15.35 10.55 3.68
CA ASN A 110 -14.46 10.41 2.52
C ASN A 110 -13.34 9.40 2.78
N LEU A 111 -12.69 9.47 3.95
CA LEU A 111 -11.63 8.50 4.30
C LEU A 111 -12.17 7.08 4.47
N ALA A 112 -13.42 6.94 4.92
CA ALA A 112 -14.06 5.62 5.04
C ALA A 112 -14.26 4.95 3.67
N ASN A 113 -14.60 5.73 2.63
CA ASN A 113 -15.05 5.21 1.34
C ASN A 113 -14.09 5.49 0.18
N CYS A 114 -12.93 6.11 0.42
CA CYS A 114 -12.00 6.44 -0.65
C CYS A 114 -11.25 5.22 -1.21
N LEU A 115 -10.85 5.37 -2.46
CA LEU A 115 -9.82 4.55 -3.11
C LEU A 115 -8.58 5.43 -3.30
N PRO A 116 -7.62 5.42 -2.36
CA PRO A 116 -6.46 6.31 -2.43
C PRO A 116 -5.47 5.84 -3.50
N ASN A 117 -4.75 6.79 -4.13
CA ASN A 117 -3.75 6.49 -5.17
C ASN A 117 -2.76 5.41 -4.73
N LYS A 118 -2.25 5.49 -3.51
CA LYS A 118 -1.29 4.52 -2.97
C LYS A 118 -1.79 3.07 -2.98
N PHE A 119 -3.10 2.83 -2.90
CA PHE A 119 -3.67 1.49 -3.03
C PHE A 119 -3.39 0.91 -4.44
N PHE A 120 -3.59 1.73 -5.48
CA PHE A 120 -3.28 1.34 -6.85
C PHE A 120 -1.77 1.31 -7.12
N GLU A 121 -1.00 2.21 -6.51
CA GLU A 121 0.46 2.22 -6.59
C GLU A 121 1.05 0.93 -5.99
N PHE A 122 0.53 0.42 -4.88
CA PHE A 122 0.89 -0.91 -4.35
C PHE A 122 0.58 -2.02 -5.35
N ILE A 123 -0.59 -1.98 -5.99
CA ILE A 123 -0.97 -2.95 -7.01
C ILE A 123 -0.02 -2.86 -8.21
N GLN A 124 0.29 -1.66 -8.69
CA GLN A 124 1.21 -1.46 -9.81
C GLN A 124 2.65 -1.85 -9.45
N ALA A 125 3.05 -1.71 -8.20
CA ALA A 125 4.33 -2.20 -7.69
C ALA A 125 4.36 -3.71 -7.42
N ARG A 126 3.28 -4.45 -7.65
CA ARG A 126 3.15 -5.91 -7.44
C ARG A 126 3.28 -6.32 -5.97
N LEU A 127 2.84 -5.47 -5.05
CA LEU A 127 2.82 -5.78 -3.63
C LEU A 127 1.52 -6.48 -3.23
N MET A 128 1.61 -7.49 -2.38
CA MET A 128 0.47 -7.90 -1.59
C MET A 128 -0.03 -6.70 -0.77
N VAL A 129 -1.35 -6.52 -0.60
CA VAL A 129 -1.88 -5.41 0.19
C VAL A 129 -2.39 -5.88 1.56
N ALA A 130 -2.08 -5.10 2.60
CA ALA A 130 -2.59 -5.29 3.95
C ALA A 130 -3.35 -4.01 4.37
N ILE A 131 -4.67 -4.12 4.54
CA ILE A 131 -5.53 -2.96 4.77
C ILE A 131 -6.44 -3.13 5.99
N GLY A 132 -6.93 -2.00 6.53
CA GLY A 132 -8.08 -1.97 7.40
C GLY A 132 -9.40 -2.24 6.64
N PRO A 133 -10.54 -2.41 7.33
CA PRO A 133 -11.81 -2.78 6.71
C PRO A 133 -12.54 -1.60 6.03
N SER A 134 -11.83 -0.76 5.27
CA SER A 134 -12.41 0.31 4.44
C SER A 134 -13.23 -0.31 3.30
N PRO A 135 -14.53 0.02 3.16
CA PRO A 135 -15.48 -0.72 2.32
C PRO A 135 -15.02 -0.89 0.87
N GLU A 136 -14.62 0.18 0.18
CA GLU A 136 -14.26 0.13 -1.23
C GLU A 136 -12.92 -0.58 -1.48
N MET A 137 -11.90 -0.33 -0.68
CA MET A 137 -10.65 -1.08 -0.78
C MET A 137 -10.88 -2.56 -0.45
N ALA A 138 -11.65 -2.87 0.60
CA ALA A 138 -11.95 -4.24 0.99
C ALA A 138 -12.73 -5.00 -0.10
N ARG A 139 -13.62 -4.31 -0.83
CA ARG A 139 -14.33 -4.87 -1.98
C ARG A 139 -13.34 -5.35 -3.06
N LEU A 140 -12.39 -4.48 -3.45
CA LEU A 140 -11.39 -4.83 -4.46
C LEU A 140 -10.42 -5.91 -3.96
N VAL A 141 -9.99 -5.84 -2.69
CA VAL A 141 -9.10 -6.86 -2.10
C VAL A 141 -9.76 -8.23 -2.14
N ARG A 142 -11.06 -8.34 -1.79
CA ARG A 142 -11.80 -9.61 -1.85
C ARG A 142 -12.01 -10.07 -3.30
N GLN A 143 -12.43 -9.15 -4.17
CA GLN A 143 -12.75 -9.45 -5.57
C GLN A 143 -11.56 -10.05 -6.32
N TYR A 144 -10.37 -9.50 -6.12
CA TYR A 144 -9.16 -9.91 -6.82
C TYR A 144 -8.18 -10.75 -5.97
N ASN A 145 -8.55 -11.02 -4.71
CA ASN A 145 -7.72 -11.75 -3.75
C ASN A 145 -6.29 -11.16 -3.65
N LEU A 146 -6.21 -9.85 -3.32
CA LEU A 146 -4.97 -9.07 -3.38
C LEU A 146 -4.14 -9.13 -2.09
N GLY A 147 -4.70 -9.65 -1.00
CA GLY A 147 -4.04 -9.62 0.31
C GLY A 147 -4.99 -9.81 1.48
N ILE A 148 -4.69 -9.19 2.59
CA ILE A 148 -5.43 -9.30 3.85
C ILE A 148 -6.19 -8.03 4.22
N ILE A 149 -7.31 -8.24 4.93
CA ILE A 149 -8.12 -7.20 5.53
C ILE A 149 -8.18 -7.48 7.02
N ALA A 150 -7.62 -6.57 7.84
CA ALA A 150 -7.73 -6.68 9.29
C ALA A 150 -9.20 -6.60 9.73
N LYS A 151 -9.54 -7.21 10.87
CA LYS A 151 -10.90 -7.22 11.40
C LYS A 151 -11.41 -5.82 11.72
N ASP A 152 -10.54 -4.98 12.22
CA ASP A 152 -10.77 -3.57 12.53
C ASP A 152 -9.48 -2.76 12.29
N PHE A 153 -9.48 -1.49 12.68
CA PHE A 153 -8.33 -0.60 12.52
C PHE A 153 -7.36 -0.62 13.71
N SER A 154 -7.46 -1.59 14.61
CA SER A 154 -6.53 -1.70 15.73
C SER A 154 -5.17 -2.25 15.31
N PRO A 155 -4.07 -1.79 15.95
CA PRO A 155 -2.73 -2.32 15.73
C PRO A 155 -2.66 -3.84 15.92
N GLN A 156 -3.37 -4.37 16.93
CA GLN A 156 -3.36 -5.79 17.30
C GLN A 156 -4.00 -6.68 16.22
N GLU A 157 -5.13 -6.27 15.65
CA GLU A 157 -5.81 -7.07 14.62
C GLU A 157 -5.05 -7.05 13.29
N MET A 158 -4.38 -5.94 12.95
CA MET A 158 -3.47 -5.92 11.81
C MET A 158 -2.26 -6.85 12.05
N ALA A 159 -1.63 -6.76 13.20
CA ALA A 159 -0.50 -7.62 13.54
C ALA A 159 -0.89 -9.11 13.54
N LYS A 160 -2.04 -9.46 14.10
CA LYS A 160 -2.58 -10.82 14.06
C LYS A 160 -2.78 -11.33 12.64
N SER A 161 -3.31 -10.48 11.76
CA SER A 161 -3.50 -10.82 10.35
C SER A 161 -2.16 -11.01 9.63
N LEU A 162 -1.15 -10.17 9.90
CA LEU A 162 0.21 -10.32 9.36
C LEU A 162 0.88 -11.59 9.87
N ASN A 163 0.83 -11.86 11.17
CA ASN A 163 1.47 -13.04 11.79
C ASN A 163 0.90 -14.37 11.27
N SER A 164 -0.36 -14.39 10.83
CA SER A 164 -0.99 -15.58 10.25
C SER A 164 -0.48 -15.93 8.84
N LEU A 165 0.26 -15.02 8.18
CA LEU A 165 0.72 -15.23 6.80
C LEU A 165 1.91 -16.19 6.74
N SER A 166 1.84 -17.17 5.83
CA SER A 166 3.01 -17.90 5.38
C SER A 166 3.70 -17.19 4.21
N LYS A 167 4.94 -17.55 3.91
CA LYS A 167 5.66 -17.03 2.73
C LYS A 167 4.94 -17.38 1.43
N GLU A 168 4.41 -18.60 1.34
CA GLU A 168 3.67 -19.11 0.19
C GLU A 168 2.38 -18.32 -0.05
N GLN A 169 1.67 -17.96 1.01
CA GLN A 169 0.48 -17.11 0.91
C GLN A 169 0.82 -15.72 0.40
N ILE A 170 1.91 -15.09 0.88
CA ILE A 170 2.36 -13.79 0.37
C ILE A 170 2.68 -13.89 -1.13
N LEU A 171 3.40 -14.93 -1.57
CA LEU A 171 3.70 -15.14 -2.99
C LEU A 171 2.42 -15.31 -3.81
N GLN A 172 1.45 -16.09 -3.32
CA GLN A 172 0.17 -16.28 -3.99
C GLN A 172 -0.60 -14.96 -4.15
N TYR A 173 -0.63 -14.12 -3.11
CA TYR A 173 -1.23 -12.78 -3.21
C TYR A 173 -0.50 -11.90 -4.23
N LYS A 174 0.84 -11.91 -4.24
CA LYS A 174 1.64 -11.15 -5.23
C LYS A 174 1.34 -11.60 -6.68
N GLU A 175 1.13 -12.88 -6.92
CA GLU A 175 0.71 -13.39 -8.24
C GLU A 175 -0.69 -12.88 -8.63
N ASN A 176 -1.63 -12.85 -7.69
CA ASN A 176 -2.97 -12.30 -7.92
C ASN A 176 -2.90 -10.80 -8.20
N VAL A 177 -2.08 -10.06 -7.43
CA VAL A 177 -1.83 -8.64 -7.66
C VAL A 177 -1.24 -8.40 -9.05
N ASN A 178 -0.29 -9.23 -9.50
CA ASN A 178 0.28 -9.12 -10.85
C ASN A 178 -0.79 -9.30 -11.95
N LYS A 179 -1.76 -10.17 -11.76
CA LYS A 179 -2.91 -10.30 -12.68
C LYS A 179 -3.83 -9.09 -12.61
N ALA A 180 -4.17 -8.64 -11.40
CA ALA A 180 -5.07 -7.52 -11.18
C ALA A 180 -4.49 -6.18 -11.69
N ALA A 181 -3.18 -5.97 -11.61
CA ALA A 181 -2.52 -4.77 -12.11
C ALA A 181 -2.72 -4.51 -13.61
N LYS A 182 -2.98 -5.55 -14.40
CA LYS A 182 -3.30 -5.45 -15.83
C LYS A 182 -4.71 -4.91 -16.08
N ILE A 183 -5.56 -4.91 -15.05
CA ILE A 183 -6.97 -4.50 -15.12
C ILE A 183 -7.18 -3.20 -14.34
N LEU A 184 -6.56 -3.09 -13.17
CA LEU A 184 -6.66 -1.95 -12.25
C LEU A 184 -5.54 -0.94 -12.52
N ASN A 185 -5.60 -0.27 -13.68
CA ASN A 185 -4.63 0.74 -14.09
C ASN A 185 -5.33 1.94 -14.74
N ALA A 186 -4.60 3.05 -14.87
CA ALA A 186 -5.13 4.31 -15.37
C ALA A 186 -5.58 4.22 -16.84
N GLU A 187 -4.90 3.42 -17.66
CA GLU A 187 -5.25 3.22 -19.07
C GLU A 187 -6.63 2.58 -19.20
N LYS A 188 -6.88 1.52 -18.42
CA LYS A 188 -8.18 0.82 -18.44
C LYS A 188 -9.32 1.66 -17.86
N GLU A 189 -9.06 2.46 -16.85
CA GLU A 189 -10.06 3.39 -16.32
C GLU A 189 -10.31 4.55 -17.33
N GLY A 190 -9.28 5.02 -18.04
CA GLY A 190 -9.42 5.99 -19.12
C GLY A 190 -10.26 5.46 -20.29
N GLU A 191 -10.05 4.22 -20.72
CA GLU A 191 -10.87 3.55 -21.73
C GLU A 191 -12.36 3.49 -21.32
N LYS A 192 -12.64 3.10 -20.07
CA LYS A 192 -14.03 3.07 -19.56
C LYS A 192 -14.67 4.46 -19.58
N LEU A 193 -13.94 5.48 -19.16
CA LEU A 193 -14.45 6.85 -19.15
C LEU A 193 -14.77 7.33 -20.58
N LEU A 194 -13.91 7.05 -21.56
CA LEU A 194 -14.14 7.39 -22.95
C LEU A 194 -15.41 6.71 -23.50
N ASN A 195 -15.59 5.41 -23.24
CA ASN A 195 -16.79 4.68 -23.67
C ASN A 195 -18.06 5.29 -23.06
N ILE A 196 -18.06 5.65 -21.77
CA ILE A 196 -19.20 6.31 -21.13
C ILE A 196 -19.51 7.67 -21.77
N ILE A 197 -18.47 8.44 -22.12
CA ILE A 197 -18.65 9.75 -22.79
C ILE A 197 -19.25 9.55 -24.18
N GLU A 198 -18.80 8.57 -24.95
CA GLU A 198 -19.34 8.25 -26.26
C GLU A 198 -20.82 7.84 -26.19
N GLU A 199 -21.17 6.93 -25.25
CA GLU A 199 -22.56 6.51 -25.02
C GLU A 199 -23.51 7.66 -24.62
N VAL A 200 -23.02 8.70 -23.96
CA VAL A 200 -23.83 9.86 -23.52
C VAL A 200 -24.00 10.89 -24.64
N LEU A 201 -23.08 10.91 -25.63
CA LEU A 201 -23.12 11.87 -26.74
C LEU A 201 -23.89 11.35 -27.97
N GLU A 202 -24.23 10.06 -28.04
CA GLU A 202 -25.14 9.46 -29.00
C GLU A 202 -26.61 9.66 -28.60
#